data_7fd5ab8a7b8bd354778cc1a570b380b5
#
_entry.id   7fd5ab8a7b8bd354778cc1a570b380b5
#
_cell.length_a   1.000
_cell.length_b   1.000
_cell.length_c   1.000
_cell.angle_alpha   90.00
_cell.angle_beta   90.00
_cell.angle_gamma   90.00
#
_symmetry.space_group_name_H-M   'P 1'
#
loop_
_entity.id
_entity.type
_entity.pdbx_description
1 polymer ?
#
loop_
_entity_poly.entity_id
_entity_poly.type
_entity_poly.pdbx_seq_one_letter_code
_entity_poly.pdbx_strand_id
1 'polypeptide(L)'
;MLNKVQLIGHVGQDPEIRETPQGTKEADLRLATSRYWRDGEGNRQEETEWHRVVFWGKTAENVASVLAKGRLVYVEGRIQTRSWEDESGKHFRTEVIAESWQALTRAAGSGEAAA
;
A
#
# COMPACT_ATOMS: atom_id res chain seq x y z
N MET A 1 -9.09 -6.44 22.08
CA MET A 1 -7.82 -6.55 21.37
C MET A 1 -7.79 -5.54 20.24
N LEU A 2 -6.61 -5.18 19.77
CA LEU A 2 -6.47 -4.16 18.74
C LEU A 2 -5.55 -4.67 17.63
N ASN A 3 -5.95 -4.46 16.38
CA ASN A 3 -5.12 -4.76 15.23
C ASN A 3 -5.35 -3.62 14.23
N LYS A 4 -4.47 -2.64 14.24
CA LYS A 4 -4.65 -1.43 13.43
C LYS A 4 -3.33 -0.96 12.87
N VAL A 5 -3.35 -0.58 11.60
CA VAL A 5 -2.20 -0.05 10.89
C VAL A 5 -2.60 1.27 10.24
N GLN A 6 -1.74 2.26 10.34
CA GLN A 6 -1.91 3.53 9.67
C GLN A 6 -0.63 3.85 8.92
N LEU A 7 -0.74 4.12 7.64
CA LEU A 7 0.42 4.38 6.80
C LEU A 7 0.19 5.62 5.95
N ILE A 8 1.23 6.41 5.78
CA ILE A 8 1.26 7.46 4.77
C ILE A 8 2.52 7.20 3.95
N GLY A 9 2.37 7.01 2.66
CA GLY A 9 3.51 6.69 1.82
C GLY A 9 3.22 6.90 0.35
N HIS A 10 4.22 6.63 -0.47
CA HIS A 10 4.09 6.78 -1.91
C HIS A 10 3.79 5.45 -2.57
N VAL A 11 2.91 5.51 -3.56
CA VAL A 11 2.58 4.32 -4.36
C VAL A 11 3.78 3.98 -5.23
N GLY A 12 4.26 2.73 -5.13
CA GLY A 12 5.47 2.31 -5.82
C GLY A 12 5.25 1.83 -7.23
N GLN A 13 4.05 1.43 -7.55
CA GLN A 13 3.67 1.02 -8.91
C GLN A 13 2.16 1.10 -9.01
N ASP A 14 1.65 1.13 -10.24
CA ASP A 14 0.21 1.18 -10.43
C ASP A 14 -0.44 -0.01 -9.75
N PRO A 15 -1.60 0.18 -9.11
CA PRO A 15 -2.28 -0.94 -8.45
C PRO A 15 -2.66 -2.03 -9.43
N GLU A 16 -2.48 -3.27 -9.00
CA GLU A 16 -2.91 -4.41 -9.79
C GLU A 16 -4.27 -4.84 -9.31
N ILE A 17 -5.24 -4.89 -10.22
CA ILE A 17 -6.58 -5.32 -9.88
C ILE A 17 -6.85 -6.66 -10.51
N ARG A 18 -7.50 -7.55 -9.77
CA ARG A 18 -7.89 -8.85 -10.27
C ARG A 18 -9.20 -9.28 -9.62
N GLU A 19 -9.78 -10.31 -10.20
CA GLU A 19 -11.04 -10.82 -9.72
C GLU A 19 -10.82 -12.22 -9.15
N THR A 20 -11.38 -12.48 -7.96
CA THR A 20 -11.28 -13.79 -7.35
C THR A 20 -12.26 -14.74 -8.03
N PRO A 21 -12.11 -16.06 -7.81
CA PRO A 21 -13.06 -17.03 -8.37
C PRO A 21 -14.51 -16.77 -7.94
N GLN A 22 -14.72 -16.11 -6.80
CA GLN A 22 -16.05 -15.76 -6.35
C GLN A 22 -16.59 -14.48 -6.96
N GLY A 23 -15.82 -13.84 -7.84
CA GLY A 23 -16.25 -12.62 -8.51
C GLY A 23 -15.97 -11.33 -7.75
N THR A 24 -15.20 -11.41 -6.68
CA THR A 24 -14.86 -10.23 -5.89
C THR A 24 -13.59 -9.57 -6.43
N LYS A 25 -13.61 -8.26 -6.55
CA LYS A 25 -12.43 -7.52 -6.98
C LYS A 25 -11.43 -7.37 -5.84
N GLU A 26 -10.15 -7.48 -6.19
CA GLU A 26 -9.06 -7.28 -5.24
C GLU A 26 -8.03 -6.38 -5.90
N ALA A 27 -7.57 -5.36 -5.20
CA ALA A 27 -6.48 -4.52 -5.68
C ALA A 27 -5.29 -4.63 -4.76
N ASP A 28 -4.11 -4.86 -5.33
CA ASP A 28 -2.85 -4.93 -4.60
C ASP A 28 -2.08 -3.64 -4.85
N LEU A 29 -1.65 -3.02 -3.76
CA LEU A 29 -0.90 -1.79 -3.82
C LEU A 29 0.43 -1.96 -3.09
N ARG A 30 1.52 -1.51 -3.72
CA ARG A 30 2.83 -1.49 -3.06
C ARG A 30 3.05 -0.07 -2.57
N LEU A 31 3.21 0.07 -1.26
CA LEU A 31 3.31 1.37 -0.63
C LEU A 31 4.65 1.51 0.06
N ALA A 32 5.37 2.59 -0.24
CA ALA A 32 6.69 2.84 0.32
C ALA A 32 6.58 3.87 1.45
N THR A 33 7.11 3.51 2.62
CA THR A 33 7.29 4.47 3.70
C THR A 33 8.78 4.58 3.98
N SER A 34 9.30 5.81 4.06
CA SER A 34 10.71 6.03 4.27
C SER A 34 10.95 6.74 5.58
N ARG A 35 12.03 6.39 6.23
CA ARG A 35 12.45 7.12 7.42
C ARG A 35 13.91 7.52 7.26
N TYR A 36 14.26 8.61 7.92
CA TYR A 36 15.59 9.20 7.80
C TYR A 36 16.16 9.44 9.18
N TRP A 37 17.46 9.23 9.31
CA TRP A 37 18.14 9.52 10.58
C TRP A 37 19.60 9.79 10.28
N ARG A 38 20.35 10.24 11.29
CA ARG A 38 21.80 10.39 11.18
C ARG A 38 22.45 9.32 12.02
N ASP A 39 23.55 8.75 11.49
CA ASP A 39 24.30 7.76 12.24
C ASP A 39 25.23 8.45 13.23
N GLY A 40 26.05 7.66 13.94
CA GLY A 40 26.95 8.18 14.96
C GLY A 40 28.02 9.10 14.41
N GLU A 41 28.24 9.07 13.10
CA GLU A 41 29.24 9.94 12.45
C GLU A 41 28.60 11.15 11.78
N GLY A 42 27.29 11.35 11.97
CA GLY A 42 26.60 12.47 11.40
C GLY A 42 26.14 12.29 9.96
N ASN A 43 26.33 11.11 9.38
CA ASN A 43 25.89 10.85 8.01
C ASN A 43 24.40 10.57 7.97
N ARG A 44 23.72 11.12 6.94
CA ARG A 44 22.31 10.91 6.76
C ARG A 44 22.06 9.50 6.25
N GLN A 45 21.13 8.81 6.88
CA GLN A 45 20.70 7.49 6.48
C GLN A 45 19.26 7.49 6.08
N GLU A 46 18.88 6.59 5.20
CA GLU A 46 17.50 6.45 4.76
C GLU A 46 17.18 4.97 4.66
N GLU A 47 15.95 4.62 5.07
CA GLU A 47 15.46 3.26 4.94
C GLU A 47 14.04 3.31 4.44
N THR A 48 13.74 2.52 3.42
CA THR A 48 12.41 2.43 2.86
C THR A 48 11.81 1.07 3.16
N GLU A 49 10.62 1.09 3.73
CA GLU A 49 9.89 -0.14 4.00
C GLU A 49 8.78 -0.26 2.95
N TRP A 50 8.67 -1.43 2.35
CA TRP A 50 7.65 -1.68 1.32
C TRP A 50 6.52 -2.48 1.94
N HIS A 51 5.30 -1.94 1.84
CA HIS A 51 4.12 -2.58 2.40
C HIS A 51 3.23 -3.08 1.27
N ARG A 52 2.67 -4.25 1.47
CA ARG A 52 1.65 -4.76 0.57
C ARG A 52 0.30 -4.42 1.16
N VAL A 53 -0.48 -3.64 0.44
CA VAL A 53 -1.79 -3.19 0.90
C VAL A 53 -2.84 -3.77 -0.03
N VAL A 54 -3.85 -4.39 0.54
CA VAL A 54 -4.89 -5.07 -0.22
C VAL A 54 -6.22 -4.37 0.01
N PHE A 55 -6.91 -4.10 -1.10
CA PHE A 55 -8.24 -3.49 -1.08
C PHE A 55 -9.23 -4.48 -1.69
N TRP A 56 -10.45 -4.53 -1.16
CA TRP A 56 -11.45 -5.45 -1.62
C TRP A 56 -12.69 -4.75 -2.14
N GLY A 57 -13.37 -5.39 -3.09
CA GLY A 57 -14.67 -4.98 -3.56
C GLY A 57 -14.67 -3.64 -4.27
N LYS A 58 -15.67 -2.84 -3.99
CA LYS A 58 -15.81 -1.54 -4.64
C LYS A 58 -14.64 -0.63 -4.34
N THR A 59 -14.08 -0.73 -3.15
CA THR A 59 -12.91 0.04 -2.78
C THR A 59 -11.74 -0.29 -3.70
N ALA A 60 -11.59 -1.56 -4.07
CA ALA A 60 -10.52 -1.96 -5.00
C ALA A 60 -10.68 -1.26 -6.34
N GLU A 61 -11.90 -1.18 -6.86
CA GLU A 61 -12.14 -0.50 -8.12
C GLU A 61 -11.84 1.00 -8.02
N ASN A 62 -12.23 1.61 -6.92
CA ASN A 62 -11.97 3.04 -6.71
C ASN A 62 -10.48 3.32 -6.63
N VAL A 63 -9.74 2.49 -5.91
CA VAL A 63 -8.29 2.64 -5.77
C VAL A 63 -7.62 2.52 -7.14
N ALA A 64 -8.02 1.53 -7.91
CA ALA A 64 -7.41 1.30 -9.23
C ALA A 64 -7.66 2.47 -10.18
N SER A 65 -8.77 3.17 -10.01
CA SER A 65 -9.07 4.30 -10.90
C SER A 65 -8.45 5.62 -10.44
N VAL A 66 -8.03 5.72 -9.19
CA VAL A 66 -7.54 6.98 -8.63
C VAL A 66 -6.04 6.97 -8.36
N LEU A 67 -5.52 5.89 -7.80
CA LEU A 67 -4.13 5.83 -7.39
C LEU A 67 -3.24 5.33 -8.51
N ALA A 68 -2.09 5.96 -8.64
CA ALA A 68 -1.09 5.59 -9.62
C ALA A 68 0.28 5.77 -9.00
N LYS A 69 1.29 5.18 -9.62
CA LYS A 69 2.66 5.28 -9.15
C LYS A 69 3.02 6.71 -8.82
N GLY A 70 3.61 6.92 -7.66
CA GLY A 70 4.10 8.22 -7.22
C GLY A 70 3.15 9.01 -6.34
N ARG A 71 1.89 8.65 -6.28
CA ARG A 71 0.96 9.40 -5.46
C ARG A 71 1.19 9.15 -3.98
N LEU A 72 1.01 10.20 -3.19
CA LEU A 72 1.05 10.08 -1.74
C LEU A 72 -0.35 9.71 -1.26
N VAL A 73 -0.44 8.71 -0.39
CA VAL A 73 -1.73 8.22 0.05
C VAL A 73 -1.68 7.85 1.53
N TYR A 74 -2.80 8.07 2.20
CA TYR A 74 -3.04 7.59 3.56
C TYR A 74 -3.86 6.31 3.49
N VAL A 75 -3.45 5.29 4.23
CA VAL A 75 -4.17 4.02 4.31
C VAL A 75 -4.31 3.63 5.77
N GLU A 76 -5.47 3.13 6.10
CA GLU A 76 -5.75 2.63 7.44
C GLU A 76 -6.39 1.25 7.30
N GLY A 77 -5.96 0.31 8.14
CA GLY A 77 -6.49 -1.03 8.09
C GLY A 77 -5.94 -1.90 9.19
N ARG A 78 -5.82 -3.19 8.92
CA ARG A 78 -5.33 -4.18 9.86
C ARG A 78 -4.28 -5.06 9.21
N ILE A 79 -3.45 -5.67 10.03
CA ILE A 79 -2.45 -6.62 9.55
C ILE A 79 -3.06 -8.00 9.46
N GLN A 80 -2.77 -8.70 8.38
CA GLN A 80 -3.18 -10.09 8.22
C GLN A 80 -2.05 -10.86 7.55
N THR A 81 -1.77 -12.06 8.05
CA THR A 81 -0.76 -12.92 7.44
C THR A 81 -1.48 -14.08 6.76
N ARG A 82 -1.19 -14.25 5.48
CA ARG A 82 -1.68 -15.41 4.73
C ARG A 82 -0.62 -16.48 4.72
N SER A 83 -1.07 -17.72 4.73
CA SER A 83 -0.16 -18.84 4.58
C SER A 83 -0.69 -19.79 3.52
N TRP A 84 0.22 -20.39 2.78
CA TRP A 84 -0.15 -21.41 1.80
C TRP A 84 1.01 -22.38 1.66
N GLU A 85 0.74 -23.52 1.05
CA GLU A 85 1.73 -24.55 0.90
C GLU A 85 1.78 -24.97 -0.56
N ASP A 86 2.99 -25.17 -1.08
CA ASP A 86 3.19 -25.67 -2.43
C ASP A 86 4.36 -26.64 -2.44
N GLU A 87 4.86 -26.99 -3.61
CA GLU A 87 5.94 -27.96 -3.74
C GLU A 87 7.22 -27.53 -3.05
N SER A 88 7.44 -26.23 -2.93
CA SER A 88 8.66 -25.72 -2.27
C SER A 88 8.49 -25.55 -0.76
N GLY A 89 7.29 -25.85 -0.22
CA GLY A 89 7.06 -25.81 1.22
C GLY A 89 6.00 -24.82 1.63
N LYS A 90 6.03 -24.45 2.90
CA LYS A 90 5.05 -23.52 3.45
C LYS A 90 5.52 -22.09 3.32
N HIS A 91 4.62 -21.22 2.90
CA HIS A 91 4.91 -19.82 2.68
C HIS A 91 3.99 -18.94 3.49
N PHE A 92 4.48 -17.75 3.85
CA PHE A 92 3.72 -16.76 4.60
C PHE A 92 3.87 -15.41 3.92
N ARG A 93 2.83 -14.60 3.99
CA ARG A 93 2.90 -13.23 3.49
C ARG A 93 2.06 -12.34 4.39
N THR A 94 2.67 -11.28 4.91
CA THR A 94 1.98 -10.32 5.76
C THR A 94 1.51 -9.15 4.91
N GLU A 95 0.25 -8.78 5.08
CA GLU A 95 -0.39 -7.73 4.30
C GLU A 95 -1.15 -6.79 5.22
N VAL A 96 -1.39 -5.59 4.72
CA VAL A 96 -2.33 -4.67 5.34
C VAL A 96 -3.63 -4.77 4.56
N ILE A 97 -4.71 -5.14 5.24
CA ILE A 97 -6.03 -5.16 4.63
C ILE A 97 -6.63 -3.78 4.87
N ALA A 98 -6.77 -3.00 3.81
CA ALA A 98 -7.19 -1.61 3.93
C ALA A 98 -8.68 -1.50 4.22
N GLU A 99 -9.03 -0.63 5.14
CA GLU A 99 -10.40 -0.34 5.52
C GLU A 99 -10.81 1.07 5.12
N SER A 100 -9.85 1.98 5.05
CA SER A 100 -10.10 3.31 4.53
C SER A 100 -8.82 3.88 3.93
N TRP A 101 -8.97 4.85 3.04
CA TRP A 101 -7.84 5.44 2.36
C TRP A 101 -8.19 6.85 1.87
N GLN A 102 -7.14 7.65 1.65
CA GLN A 102 -7.34 8.98 1.09
C GLN A 102 -6.09 9.38 0.32
N ALA A 103 -6.28 9.84 -0.92
CA ALA A 103 -5.17 10.39 -1.69
C ALA A 103 -4.80 11.75 -1.11
N LEU A 104 -3.53 11.97 -0.90
CA LEU A 104 -3.03 13.18 -0.27
C LEU A 104 -2.40 14.15 -1.27
N THR A 105 -2.08 13.68 -2.48
CA THR A 105 -1.57 14.52 -3.54
C THR A 105 -2.53 14.50 -4.71
N ARG A 106 -2.41 15.49 -5.58
CA ARG A 106 -3.25 15.51 -6.77
C ARG A 106 -2.77 14.48 -7.77
N ALA A 107 -3.68 14.09 -8.66
CA ALA A 107 -3.32 13.17 -9.71
C ALA A 107 -2.25 13.78 -10.60
N ALA A 108 -1.41 12.93 -11.19
CA ALA A 108 -0.39 13.37 -12.12
C ALA A 108 -1.08 14.15 -13.26
N GLY A 109 -0.54 15.29 -13.62
CA GLY A 109 -1.11 16.08 -14.71
C GLY A 109 -2.26 16.95 -14.31
N SER A 110 -2.69 16.94 -13.07
CA SER A 110 -3.73 17.87 -12.64
C SER A 110 -3.25 19.30 -12.68
N GLY A 111 -1.97 19.48 -12.67
CA GLY A 111 -1.33 20.71 -13.08
C GLY A 111 -1.43 21.88 -12.19
N GLU A 112 -2.28 21.96 -11.29
CA GLU A 112 -2.27 23.12 -10.55
C GLU A 112 -1.42 22.98 -9.40
N ALA A 113 -0.72 23.95 -9.25
CA ALA A 113 0.04 24.13 -8.11
C ALA A 113 -0.90 23.96 -7.01
N ALA A 114 -0.57 23.22 -6.12
CA ALA A 114 -1.36 23.08 -4.97
C ALA A 114 -1.34 24.39 -4.27
N ALA A 115 -1.49 25.21 -4.60
CA ALA A 115 -1.54 26.56 -4.05
C ALA A 115 -1.34 26.56 -2.58
#